data_b456b6808b8769a42efce4503d8f59d8
#
_entry.id   b456b6808b8769a42efce4503d8f59d8
#
_cell.length_a   1.000
_cell.length_b   1.000
_cell.length_c   1.000
_cell.angle_alpha   90.00
_cell.angle_beta   90.00
_cell.angle_gamma   90.00
#
_symmetry.space_group_name_H-M   'P 1'
#
loop_
_entity.id
_entity.type
_entity.pdbx_description
1 polymer ?
#
loop_
_entity_poly.entity_id
_entity_poly.type
_entity_poly.pdbx_seq_one_letter_code
_entity_poly.pdbx_strand_id
1 'polypeptide(L)'
;MTSTSSATRPNQKDLEKLVDETPASGPKRSIAFLAGVATFGSLLFGYDTGVIAGALPYMYMPRIAGGLRINEFQEGLVGACLALGAAIGAIAGGRLSDHYGRRHNILLLAGIFILGTLGCTFAPNIAVLYLFRFILGIAVGGASATVPVYLAESAPTRVRGSLIALDQFMIVAGQLLAYSMNAILSSAHGGPQVYVTEDPSGTLTGGQWYPWDQVQNVSSAVITAGDGMAWRWMLVLATIPAICLWLGMRLMPESGRWYASKDRYYEAIGALKRIRDPKLDNLSEEIAQIAELQQREDAQGHWSLRRTASVAWTRRLLLIGVGLACFDQLTGINTAMYYLPKILAAAGFSAADSITLNVITGAVACAGAGFGLYLVSKLARRHVG
;
A
#
# COMPACT_ATOMS: atom_id res chain seq x y z
N MET A 1 30.03 8.90 35.34
CA MET A 1 31.01 7.83 35.03
C MET A 1 30.26 6.52 35.10
N THR A 2 29.67 6.09 34.00
CA THR A 2 29.10 4.75 33.87
C THR A 2 29.83 4.11 32.69
N SER A 3 30.64 3.11 33.03
CA SER A 3 31.42 2.30 32.11
C SER A 3 30.48 1.64 31.10
N THR A 4 30.51 2.09 29.87
CA THR A 4 30.01 1.31 28.73
C THR A 4 30.91 0.08 28.59
N SER A 5 30.49 -1.02 29.20
CA SER A 5 31.03 -2.35 28.91
C SER A 5 30.88 -2.54 27.40
N SER A 6 32.02 -2.59 26.71
CA SER A 6 32.07 -3.11 25.32
C SER A 6 31.74 -4.61 25.45
N ALA A 7 30.44 -4.92 25.34
CA ALA A 7 29.98 -6.29 25.25
C ALA A 7 30.64 -6.88 23.99
N THR A 8 31.67 -7.72 24.19
CA THR A 8 32.29 -8.52 23.14
C THR A 8 31.18 -9.32 22.50
N ARG A 9 30.88 -9.04 21.21
CA ARG A 9 29.84 -9.77 20.49
C ARG A 9 30.12 -11.27 20.54
N PRO A 10 29.07 -12.10 20.67
CA PRO A 10 29.23 -13.53 20.88
C PRO A 10 30.00 -14.17 19.71
N ASN A 11 30.95 -15.02 20.02
CA ASN A 11 31.68 -15.83 19.06
C ASN A 11 30.75 -16.91 18.48
N GLN A 12 31.10 -17.54 17.37
CA GLN A 12 30.26 -18.54 16.70
C GLN A 12 29.77 -19.65 17.63
N LYS A 13 30.65 -20.16 18.49
CA LYS A 13 30.32 -21.18 19.51
C LYS A 13 29.35 -20.66 20.56
N ASP A 14 29.46 -19.39 20.93
CA ASP A 14 28.55 -18.77 21.89
C ASP A 14 27.16 -18.53 21.25
N LEU A 15 27.13 -18.22 19.95
CA LEU A 15 25.88 -18.11 19.18
C LEU A 15 25.17 -19.47 19.05
N GLU A 16 25.90 -20.56 18.82
CA GLU A 16 25.34 -21.91 18.76
C GLU A 16 24.68 -22.30 20.09
N LYS A 17 25.36 -22.08 21.20
CA LYS A 17 24.78 -22.29 22.53
C LYS A 17 23.56 -21.42 22.78
N LEU A 18 23.65 -20.14 22.40
CA LEU A 18 22.55 -19.21 22.57
C LEU A 18 21.33 -19.63 21.75
N VAL A 19 21.56 -20.22 20.55
CA VAL A 19 20.47 -20.78 19.72
C VAL A 19 19.82 -21.96 20.44
N ASP A 20 20.59 -22.87 21.06
CA ASP A 20 20.02 -24.02 21.75
C ASP A 20 19.23 -23.61 22.99
N GLU A 21 19.77 -22.70 23.80
CA GLU A 21 19.18 -22.25 25.06
C GLU A 21 17.99 -21.31 24.92
N THR A 22 17.90 -20.55 23.79
CA THR A 22 16.83 -19.55 23.61
C THR A 22 15.53 -20.20 23.19
N PRO A 23 14.41 -20.05 23.93
CA PRO A 23 13.11 -20.52 23.49
C PRO A 23 12.53 -19.65 22.35
N ALA A 24 11.56 -20.17 21.61
CA ALA A 24 10.80 -19.35 20.67
C ALA A 24 10.03 -18.25 21.42
N SER A 25 10.05 -17.03 20.91
CA SER A 25 9.40 -15.86 21.55
C SER A 25 7.86 -15.90 21.56
N GLY A 26 7.25 -17.02 21.16
CA GLY A 26 5.80 -17.25 21.14
C GLY A 26 5.40 -18.38 20.19
N PRO A 27 4.11 -18.54 19.88
CA PRO A 27 3.63 -19.63 19.06
C PRO A 27 4.22 -19.59 17.66
N LYS A 28 4.57 -20.77 17.12
CA LYS A 28 5.07 -20.91 15.75
C LYS A 28 4.05 -20.39 14.74
N ARG A 29 4.54 -19.74 13.70
CA ARG A 29 3.74 -19.23 12.58
C ARG A 29 4.33 -19.71 11.26
N SER A 30 3.47 -20.06 10.32
CA SER A 30 3.95 -20.42 8.98
C SER A 30 4.43 -19.16 8.24
N ILE A 31 5.40 -19.33 7.35
CA ILE A 31 5.88 -18.27 6.46
C ILE A 31 4.74 -17.75 5.58
N ALA A 32 3.84 -18.65 5.13
CA ALA A 32 2.67 -18.27 4.35
C ALA A 32 1.72 -17.35 5.12
N PHE A 33 1.50 -17.60 6.41
CA PHE A 33 0.69 -16.74 7.26
C PHE A 33 1.33 -15.37 7.47
N LEU A 34 2.65 -15.34 7.72
CA LEU A 34 3.41 -14.09 7.82
C LEU A 34 3.30 -13.28 6.52
N ALA A 35 3.53 -13.93 5.37
CA ALA A 35 3.43 -13.30 4.07
C ALA A 35 2.01 -12.77 3.82
N GLY A 36 0.99 -13.59 4.05
CA GLY A 36 -0.41 -13.19 3.89
C GLY A 36 -0.78 -11.97 4.72
N VAL A 37 -0.35 -11.94 5.99
CA VAL A 37 -0.63 -10.78 6.86
C VAL A 37 0.14 -9.53 6.40
N ALA A 38 1.44 -9.65 6.15
CA ALA A 38 2.27 -8.48 5.82
C ALA A 38 1.85 -7.85 4.47
N THR A 39 1.52 -8.66 3.48
CA THR A 39 1.13 -8.19 2.15
C THR A 39 -0.24 -7.51 2.11
N PHE A 40 -1.04 -7.54 3.19
CA PHE A 40 -2.20 -6.65 3.30
C PHE A 40 -1.80 -5.17 3.26
N GLY A 41 -0.57 -4.81 3.66
CA GLY A 41 -0.07 -3.44 3.50
C GLY A 41 0.00 -3.01 2.02
N SER A 42 0.49 -3.89 1.17
CA SER A 42 0.56 -3.66 -0.28
C SER A 42 -0.80 -3.77 -0.95
N LEU A 43 -1.68 -4.67 -0.49
CA LEU A 43 -3.08 -4.72 -0.92
C LEU A 43 -3.80 -3.42 -0.62
N LEU A 44 -3.59 -2.80 0.55
CA LEU A 44 -4.17 -1.51 0.91
C LEU A 44 -3.72 -0.39 -0.01
N PHE A 45 -2.44 -0.37 -0.40
CA PHE A 45 -1.94 0.57 -1.40
C PHE A 45 -2.70 0.43 -2.73
N GLY A 46 -2.83 -0.81 -3.22
CA GLY A 46 -3.58 -1.08 -4.43
C GLY A 46 -5.05 -0.70 -4.32
N TYR A 47 -5.69 -1.04 -3.21
CA TYR A 47 -7.09 -0.70 -2.96
C TYR A 47 -7.32 0.81 -2.99
N ASP A 48 -6.48 1.59 -2.31
CA ASP A 48 -6.64 3.05 -2.24
C ASP A 48 -6.45 3.71 -3.61
N THR A 49 -5.50 3.21 -4.43
CA THR A 49 -5.34 3.69 -5.81
C THR A 49 -6.54 3.34 -6.69
N GLY A 50 -7.13 2.15 -6.51
CA GLY A 50 -8.27 1.71 -7.31
C GLY A 50 -9.60 2.33 -6.91
N VAL A 51 -9.84 2.53 -5.61
CA VAL A 51 -11.15 2.99 -5.11
C VAL A 51 -11.52 4.39 -5.59
N ILE A 52 -10.53 5.27 -5.75
CA ILE A 52 -10.77 6.65 -6.15
C ILE A 52 -11.36 6.75 -7.55
N ALA A 53 -10.94 5.89 -8.47
CA ALA A 53 -11.44 5.88 -9.83
C ALA A 53 -12.98 5.71 -9.91
N GLY A 54 -13.56 4.87 -9.05
CA GLY A 54 -15.01 4.70 -8.97
C GLY A 54 -15.72 5.73 -8.10
N ALA A 55 -15.02 6.34 -7.14
CA ALA A 55 -15.59 7.33 -6.23
C ALA A 55 -15.70 8.72 -6.87
N LEU A 56 -14.79 9.09 -7.78
CA LEU A 56 -14.75 10.41 -8.42
C LEU A 56 -16.05 10.81 -9.09
N PRO A 57 -16.71 9.98 -9.92
CA PRO A 57 -17.97 10.37 -10.57
C PRO A 57 -19.06 10.83 -9.59
N TYR A 58 -19.12 10.20 -8.40
CA TYR A 58 -20.06 10.56 -7.35
C TYR A 58 -19.68 11.86 -6.63
N MET A 59 -18.37 12.16 -6.52
CA MET A 59 -17.90 13.39 -5.88
C MET A 59 -18.20 14.64 -6.71
N TYR A 60 -18.36 14.53 -8.02
CA TYR A 60 -18.77 15.63 -8.89
C TYR A 60 -20.23 16.07 -8.67
N MET A 61 -21.07 15.19 -8.16
CA MET A 61 -22.48 15.46 -7.93
C MET A 61 -22.69 16.60 -6.91
N PRO A 62 -23.83 17.32 -6.97
CA PRO A 62 -24.18 18.36 -6.03
C PRO A 62 -24.23 17.83 -4.59
N ARG A 63 -24.00 18.74 -3.62
CA ARG A 63 -24.06 18.36 -2.19
C ARG A 63 -25.43 17.82 -1.78
N ILE A 64 -26.51 18.35 -2.34
CA ILE A 64 -27.87 17.88 -2.07
C ILE A 64 -28.06 16.42 -2.52
N ALA A 65 -27.34 15.99 -3.55
CA ALA A 65 -27.31 14.62 -4.04
C ALA A 65 -26.28 13.74 -3.31
N GLY A 66 -25.57 14.24 -2.27
CA GLY A 66 -24.56 13.51 -1.51
C GLY A 66 -23.13 13.61 -2.05
N GLY A 67 -22.90 14.35 -3.13
CA GLY A 67 -21.58 14.62 -3.67
C GLY A 67 -20.84 15.76 -2.95
N LEU A 68 -19.70 16.17 -3.46
CA LEU A 68 -18.90 17.30 -2.96
C LEU A 68 -18.88 18.49 -3.90
N ARG A 69 -19.42 18.35 -5.13
CA ARG A 69 -19.40 19.33 -6.22
C ARG A 69 -17.97 19.76 -6.56
N ILE A 70 -17.09 18.80 -6.78
CA ILE A 70 -15.67 19.05 -7.12
C ILE A 70 -15.56 19.49 -8.59
N ASN A 71 -14.51 20.26 -8.88
CA ASN A 71 -14.09 20.58 -10.23
C ASN A 71 -12.83 19.77 -10.61
N GLU A 72 -12.39 19.86 -11.87
CA GLU A 72 -11.23 19.11 -12.37
C GLU A 72 -9.92 19.41 -11.64
N PHE A 73 -9.68 20.67 -11.24
CA PHE A 73 -8.52 21.05 -10.46
C PHE A 73 -8.55 20.42 -9.07
N GLN A 74 -9.71 20.42 -8.43
CA GLN A 74 -9.92 19.79 -7.13
C GLN A 74 -9.77 18.27 -7.18
N GLU A 75 -10.23 17.66 -8.24
CA GLU A 75 -10.01 16.23 -8.53
C GLU A 75 -8.51 15.92 -8.59
N GLY A 76 -7.73 16.69 -9.34
CA GLY A 76 -6.27 16.53 -9.40
C GLY A 76 -5.61 16.65 -8.02
N LEU A 77 -6.08 17.57 -7.18
CA LEU A 77 -5.57 17.73 -5.82
C LEU A 77 -5.90 16.54 -4.90
N VAL A 78 -7.01 15.84 -5.08
CA VAL A 78 -7.32 14.61 -4.33
C VAL A 78 -6.24 13.55 -4.52
N GLY A 79 -5.77 13.36 -5.75
CA GLY A 79 -4.65 12.46 -6.06
C GLY A 79 -3.30 13.01 -5.59
N ALA A 80 -3.04 14.31 -5.83
CA ALA A 80 -1.79 14.96 -5.47
C ALA A 80 -1.51 14.97 -3.96
N CYS A 81 -2.52 15.20 -3.12
CA CYS A 81 -2.38 15.16 -1.67
C CYS A 81 -1.95 13.77 -1.18
N LEU A 82 -2.51 12.70 -1.75
CA LEU A 82 -2.09 11.34 -1.44
C LEU A 82 -0.63 11.11 -1.83
N ALA A 83 -0.23 11.51 -3.05
CA ALA A 83 1.13 11.31 -3.56
C ALA A 83 2.17 12.08 -2.72
N LEU A 84 1.88 13.33 -2.34
CA LEU A 84 2.73 14.11 -1.45
C LEU A 84 2.87 13.47 -0.08
N GLY A 85 1.75 13.00 0.49
CA GLY A 85 1.76 12.24 1.73
C GLY A 85 2.61 10.97 1.62
N ALA A 86 2.49 10.22 0.51
CA ALA A 86 3.24 8.99 0.27
C ALA A 86 4.76 9.25 0.14
N ALA A 87 5.17 10.32 -0.50
CA ALA A 87 6.58 10.70 -0.59
C ALA A 87 7.18 10.96 0.81
N ILE A 88 6.48 11.73 1.64
CA ILE A 88 6.90 12.00 3.02
C ILE A 88 6.86 10.72 3.85
N GLY A 89 5.78 9.93 3.71
CA GLY A 89 5.58 8.67 4.41
C GLY A 89 6.67 7.64 4.11
N ALA A 90 7.10 7.52 2.86
CA ALA A 90 8.18 6.61 2.47
C ALA A 90 9.52 6.98 3.15
N ILE A 91 9.86 8.28 3.18
CA ILE A 91 11.09 8.76 3.82
C ILE A 91 11.03 8.61 5.35
N ALA A 92 9.91 9.02 5.95
CA ALA A 92 9.72 8.94 7.40
C ALA A 92 9.57 7.49 7.87
N GLY A 93 8.79 6.68 7.13
CA GLY A 93 8.53 5.28 7.44
C GLY A 93 9.79 4.42 7.44
N GLY A 94 10.72 4.64 6.50
CA GLY A 94 12.02 3.99 6.49
C GLY A 94 12.80 4.26 7.78
N ARG A 95 12.94 5.55 8.18
CA ARG A 95 13.64 5.95 9.41
C ARG A 95 12.96 5.43 10.69
N LEU A 96 11.63 5.53 10.77
CA LEU A 96 10.87 5.01 11.90
C LEU A 96 11.04 3.48 12.02
N SER A 97 10.99 2.79 10.89
CA SER A 97 11.18 1.35 10.79
C SER A 97 12.55 0.92 11.32
N ASP A 98 13.62 1.66 11.01
CA ASP A 98 14.97 1.38 11.52
C ASP A 98 15.12 1.67 13.02
N HIS A 99 14.37 2.63 13.53
CA HIS A 99 14.44 3.03 14.94
C HIS A 99 13.58 2.16 15.85
N TYR A 100 12.29 2.01 15.51
CA TYR A 100 11.30 1.34 16.36
C TYR A 100 11.03 -0.12 16.00
N GLY A 101 11.54 -0.60 14.87
CA GLY A 101 11.28 -1.93 14.35
C GLY A 101 10.24 -1.97 13.24
N ARG A 102 10.33 -3.01 12.41
CA ARG A 102 9.49 -3.13 11.21
C ARG A 102 8.04 -3.40 11.58
N ARG A 103 7.82 -4.34 12.50
CA ARG A 103 6.47 -4.70 12.98
C ARG A 103 5.76 -3.53 13.65
N HIS A 104 6.43 -2.81 14.54
CA HIS A 104 5.83 -1.67 15.22
C HIS A 104 5.49 -0.55 14.25
N ASN A 105 6.36 -0.29 13.27
CA ASN A 105 6.10 0.70 12.24
C ASN A 105 4.88 0.32 11.38
N ILE A 106 4.75 -0.94 10.94
CA ILE A 106 3.59 -1.41 10.17
C ILE A 106 2.30 -1.28 11.00
N LEU A 107 2.32 -1.59 12.29
CA LEU A 107 1.17 -1.41 13.18
C LEU A 107 0.75 0.06 13.31
N LEU A 108 1.71 0.98 13.44
CA LEU A 108 1.47 2.41 13.46
C LEU A 108 0.84 2.88 12.15
N LEU A 109 1.43 2.48 11.02
CA LEU A 109 0.96 2.84 9.68
C LEU A 109 -0.44 2.29 9.39
N ALA A 110 -0.74 1.06 9.81
CA ALA A 110 -2.09 0.50 9.71
C ALA A 110 -3.12 1.32 10.52
N GLY A 111 -2.74 1.79 11.72
CA GLY A 111 -3.57 2.69 12.52
C GLY A 111 -3.81 4.04 11.84
N ILE A 112 -2.76 4.64 11.26
CA ILE A 112 -2.86 5.90 10.49
C ILE A 112 -3.73 5.69 9.24
N PHE A 113 -3.61 4.54 8.58
CA PHE A 113 -4.44 4.20 7.42
C PHE A 113 -5.93 4.13 7.81
N ILE A 114 -6.28 3.44 8.89
CA ILE A 114 -7.65 3.36 9.40
C ILE A 114 -8.19 4.76 9.70
N LEU A 115 -7.41 5.60 10.39
CA LEU A 115 -7.79 6.97 10.70
C LEU A 115 -7.99 7.81 9.44
N GLY A 116 -7.05 7.71 8.49
CA GLY A 116 -7.11 8.42 7.21
C GLY A 116 -8.32 8.02 6.38
N THR A 117 -8.58 6.71 6.29
CA THR A 117 -9.75 6.18 5.54
C THR A 117 -11.07 6.64 6.15
N LEU A 118 -11.23 6.52 7.47
CA LEU A 118 -12.43 7.01 8.16
C LEU A 118 -12.58 8.52 8.00
N GLY A 119 -11.48 9.27 8.12
CA GLY A 119 -11.50 10.72 7.92
C GLY A 119 -11.89 11.13 6.50
N CYS A 120 -11.41 10.40 5.47
CA CYS A 120 -11.87 10.59 4.10
C CYS A 120 -13.36 10.26 3.93
N THR A 121 -13.82 9.15 4.52
CA THR A 121 -15.21 8.70 4.45
C THR A 121 -16.18 9.72 5.04
N PHE A 122 -15.85 10.28 6.19
CA PHE A 122 -16.70 11.25 6.89
C PHE A 122 -16.39 12.71 6.55
N ALA A 123 -15.57 12.99 5.54
CA ALA A 123 -15.23 14.35 5.14
C ALA A 123 -16.49 15.15 4.76
N PRO A 124 -16.77 16.29 5.42
CA PRO A 124 -17.93 17.12 5.12
C PRO A 124 -17.69 18.05 3.92
N ASN A 125 -16.44 18.28 3.59
CA ASN A 125 -16.02 19.13 2.48
C ASN A 125 -14.68 18.69 1.89
N ILE A 126 -14.32 19.27 0.76
CA ILE A 126 -13.13 18.91 0.01
C ILE A 126 -11.81 19.19 0.76
N ALA A 127 -11.76 20.24 1.59
CA ALA A 127 -10.55 20.60 2.34
C ALA A 127 -10.21 19.53 3.40
N VAL A 128 -11.23 19.03 4.09
CA VAL A 128 -11.07 17.92 5.05
C VAL A 128 -10.67 16.62 4.31
N LEU A 129 -11.24 16.40 3.12
CA LEU A 129 -10.84 15.26 2.29
C LEU A 129 -9.36 15.33 1.91
N TYR A 130 -8.83 16.50 1.50
CA TYR A 130 -7.41 16.69 1.20
C TYR A 130 -6.52 16.38 2.40
N LEU A 131 -6.88 16.87 3.59
CA LEU A 131 -6.14 16.62 4.81
C LEU A 131 -6.03 15.11 5.09
N PHE A 132 -7.15 14.39 5.03
CA PHE A 132 -7.16 12.96 5.30
C PHE A 132 -6.56 12.14 4.16
N ARG A 133 -6.64 12.59 2.91
CA ARG A 133 -5.89 12.02 1.78
C ARG A 133 -4.37 12.14 1.98
N PHE A 134 -3.90 13.27 2.49
CA PHE A 134 -2.49 13.45 2.83
C PHE A 134 -2.06 12.52 3.96
N ILE A 135 -2.84 12.42 5.05
CA ILE A 135 -2.58 11.49 6.16
C ILE A 135 -2.57 10.04 5.68
N LEU A 136 -3.55 9.66 4.85
CA LEU A 136 -3.62 8.35 4.24
C LEU A 136 -2.40 8.06 3.37
N GLY A 137 -1.95 9.05 2.60
CA GLY A 137 -0.72 8.98 1.82
C GLY A 137 0.50 8.66 2.67
N ILE A 138 0.66 9.29 3.84
CA ILE A 138 1.77 8.97 4.77
C ILE A 138 1.75 7.49 5.17
N ALA A 139 0.57 6.95 5.46
CA ALA A 139 0.45 5.53 5.80
C ALA A 139 0.82 4.61 4.63
N VAL A 140 0.30 4.92 3.44
CA VAL A 140 0.56 4.18 2.20
C VAL A 140 2.04 4.18 1.83
N GLY A 141 2.66 5.35 1.80
CA GLY A 141 4.10 5.49 1.48
C GLY A 141 5.01 4.83 2.51
N GLY A 142 4.69 4.97 3.81
CA GLY A 142 5.42 4.29 4.88
C GLY A 142 5.31 2.77 4.78
N ALA A 143 4.12 2.24 4.47
CA ALA A 143 3.88 0.82 4.31
C ALA A 143 4.64 0.27 3.08
N SER A 144 4.60 0.96 1.94
CA SER A 144 5.31 0.55 0.72
C SER A 144 6.84 0.47 0.90
N ALA A 145 7.40 1.29 1.79
CA ALA A 145 8.82 1.22 2.15
C ALA A 145 9.12 0.13 3.19
N THR A 146 8.21 -0.15 4.13
CA THR A 146 8.50 -1.02 5.29
C THR A 146 8.11 -2.49 5.06
N VAL A 147 7.00 -2.76 4.36
CA VAL A 147 6.49 -4.13 4.17
C VAL A 147 7.45 -5.01 3.38
N PRO A 148 8.00 -4.59 2.21
CA PRO A 148 8.96 -5.40 1.48
C PRO A 148 10.23 -5.69 2.30
N VAL A 149 10.69 -4.72 3.11
CA VAL A 149 11.85 -4.89 3.99
C VAL A 149 11.53 -5.92 5.08
N TYR A 150 10.37 -5.82 5.74
CA TYR A 150 9.94 -6.79 6.74
C TYR A 150 9.87 -8.21 6.16
N LEU A 151 9.29 -8.37 4.96
CA LEU A 151 9.23 -9.65 4.27
C LEU A 151 10.62 -10.18 3.92
N ALA A 152 11.51 -9.33 3.39
CA ALA A 152 12.86 -9.71 3.00
C ALA A 152 13.71 -10.14 4.22
N GLU A 153 13.54 -9.47 5.36
CA GLU A 153 14.28 -9.78 6.60
C GLU A 153 13.72 -10.99 7.34
N SER A 154 12.40 -11.19 7.30
CA SER A 154 11.72 -12.29 7.99
C SER A 154 11.75 -13.59 7.20
N ALA A 155 11.85 -13.52 5.87
CA ALA A 155 11.80 -14.69 4.99
C ALA A 155 13.11 -15.47 4.95
N PRO A 156 13.07 -16.83 4.95
CA PRO A 156 14.23 -17.65 4.61
C PRO A 156 14.71 -17.34 3.19
N THR A 157 16.02 -17.48 2.97
CA THR A 157 16.66 -17.17 1.69
C THR A 157 16.01 -17.86 0.50
N ARG A 158 15.56 -19.10 0.68
CA ARG A 158 14.93 -19.95 -0.37
C ARG A 158 13.63 -19.38 -0.94
N VAL A 159 12.84 -18.63 -0.16
CA VAL A 159 11.51 -18.11 -0.59
C VAL A 159 11.44 -16.58 -0.64
N ARG A 160 12.50 -15.88 -0.22
CA ARG A 160 12.55 -14.41 -0.14
C ARG A 160 12.14 -13.71 -1.43
N GLY A 161 12.66 -14.18 -2.57
CA GLY A 161 12.33 -13.60 -3.87
C GLY A 161 10.86 -13.75 -4.25
N SER A 162 10.27 -14.90 -3.97
CA SER A 162 8.85 -15.15 -4.24
C SER A 162 7.94 -14.32 -3.33
N LEU A 163 8.33 -14.07 -2.07
CA LEU A 163 7.55 -13.24 -1.15
C LEU A 163 7.57 -11.76 -1.53
N ILE A 164 8.71 -11.25 -2.03
CA ILE A 164 8.78 -9.87 -2.55
C ILE A 164 7.93 -9.74 -3.82
N ALA A 165 7.94 -10.74 -4.69
CA ALA A 165 7.10 -10.74 -5.89
C ALA A 165 5.59 -10.87 -5.54
N LEU A 166 5.25 -11.64 -4.49
CA LEU A 166 3.89 -11.71 -3.94
C LEU A 166 3.43 -10.34 -3.43
N ASP A 167 4.30 -9.58 -2.79
CA ASP A 167 4.00 -8.24 -2.31
C ASP A 167 3.58 -7.31 -3.45
N GLN A 168 4.30 -7.32 -4.57
CA GLN A 168 3.93 -6.57 -5.76
C GLN A 168 2.62 -7.06 -6.39
N PHE A 169 2.40 -8.37 -6.44
CA PHE A 169 1.14 -8.95 -6.91
C PHE A 169 -0.05 -8.46 -6.07
N MET A 170 0.11 -8.35 -4.76
CA MET A 170 -0.95 -7.91 -3.84
C MET A 170 -1.36 -6.45 -4.06
N ILE A 171 -0.49 -5.58 -4.58
CA ILE A 171 -0.87 -4.23 -5.01
C ILE A 171 -1.93 -4.32 -6.11
N VAL A 172 -1.65 -5.08 -7.16
CA VAL A 172 -2.57 -5.22 -8.31
C VAL A 172 -3.86 -5.95 -7.91
N ALA A 173 -3.76 -6.95 -7.03
CA ALA A 173 -4.93 -7.63 -6.46
C ALA A 173 -5.80 -6.67 -5.64
N GLY A 174 -5.18 -5.74 -4.91
CA GLY A 174 -5.88 -4.67 -4.19
C GLY A 174 -6.64 -3.72 -5.11
N GLN A 175 -6.03 -3.35 -6.25
CA GLN A 175 -6.71 -2.54 -7.27
C GLN A 175 -7.92 -3.27 -7.85
N LEU A 176 -7.76 -4.54 -8.24
CA LEU A 176 -8.87 -5.35 -8.72
C LEU A 176 -10.00 -5.46 -7.69
N LEU A 177 -9.66 -5.67 -6.43
CA LEU A 177 -10.65 -5.71 -5.34
C LEU A 177 -11.40 -4.38 -5.24
N ALA A 178 -10.70 -3.24 -5.30
CA ALA A 178 -11.31 -1.92 -5.28
C ALA A 178 -12.24 -1.69 -6.48
N TYR A 179 -11.81 -2.02 -7.69
CA TYR A 179 -12.66 -1.91 -8.89
C TYR A 179 -13.90 -2.79 -8.79
N SER A 180 -13.76 -4.02 -8.28
CA SER A 180 -14.88 -4.93 -8.07
C SER A 180 -15.87 -4.38 -7.04
N MET A 181 -15.38 -3.84 -5.91
CA MET A 181 -16.25 -3.22 -4.90
C MET A 181 -16.94 -1.96 -5.41
N ASN A 182 -16.22 -1.12 -6.19
CA ASN A 182 -16.80 0.05 -6.85
C ASN A 182 -17.93 -0.36 -7.81
N ALA A 183 -17.72 -1.40 -8.63
CA ALA A 183 -18.71 -1.89 -9.58
C ALA A 183 -19.95 -2.47 -8.86
N ILE A 184 -19.74 -3.26 -7.80
CA ILE A 184 -20.84 -3.82 -6.99
C ILE A 184 -21.66 -2.69 -6.36
N LEU A 185 -21.02 -1.72 -5.72
CA LEU A 185 -21.71 -0.59 -5.10
C LEU A 185 -22.40 0.31 -6.12
N SER A 186 -21.76 0.56 -7.26
CA SER A 186 -22.36 1.32 -8.37
C SER A 186 -23.59 0.62 -8.92
N SER A 187 -23.52 -0.68 -9.16
CA SER A 187 -24.67 -1.46 -9.62
C SER A 187 -25.81 -1.51 -8.60
N ALA A 188 -25.49 -1.63 -7.31
CA ALA A 188 -26.49 -1.66 -6.24
C ALA A 188 -27.25 -0.33 -6.09
N HIS A 189 -26.63 0.81 -6.45
CA HIS A 189 -27.21 2.15 -6.40
C HIS A 189 -27.68 2.67 -7.76
N GLY A 190 -27.60 1.88 -8.83
CA GLY A 190 -28.00 2.29 -10.17
C GLY A 190 -27.02 3.26 -10.87
N GLY A 191 -25.79 3.37 -10.38
CA GLY A 191 -24.78 4.31 -10.87
C GLY A 191 -24.88 5.71 -10.26
N PRO A 192 -24.05 6.69 -10.70
CA PRO A 192 -24.14 8.08 -10.29
C PRO A 192 -25.37 8.73 -10.91
N GLN A 193 -26.45 8.82 -10.15
CA GLN A 193 -27.73 9.36 -10.62
C GLN A 193 -28.32 10.38 -9.66
N VAL A 194 -29.11 11.30 -10.23
CA VAL A 194 -29.81 12.37 -9.50
C VAL A 194 -31.28 12.37 -9.82
N TYR A 195 -32.08 12.78 -8.85
CA TYR A 195 -33.50 13.00 -9.04
C TYR A 195 -33.78 14.44 -9.42
N VAL A 196 -34.32 14.64 -10.62
CA VAL A 196 -34.69 15.96 -11.15
C VAL A 196 -36.16 16.18 -10.91
N THR A 197 -36.49 17.19 -10.10
CA THR A 197 -37.89 17.52 -9.77
C THR A 197 -38.54 18.33 -10.88
N GLU A 198 -37.82 19.33 -11.39
CA GLU A 198 -38.29 20.23 -12.47
C GLU A 198 -37.11 20.64 -13.34
N ASP A 199 -37.38 20.83 -14.63
CA ASP A 199 -36.45 21.46 -15.55
C ASP A 199 -37.20 22.55 -16.38
N PRO A 200 -37.03 23.82 -16.04
CA PRO A 200 -37.64 24.94 -16.76
C PRO A 200 -37.23 25.03 -18.21
N SER A 201 -36.09 24.43 -18.62
CA SER A 201 -35.68 24.42 -20.05
C SER A 201 -36.44 23.40 -20.89
N GLY A 202 -37.15 22.47 -20.25
CA GLY A 202 -37.89 21.42 -20.98
C GLY A 202 -37.00 20.34 -21.60
N THR A 203 -35.71 20.34 -21.31
CA THR A 203 -34.75 19.33 -21.81
C THR A 203 -34.95 17.98 -21.12
N LEU A 204 -35.30 18.02 -19.83
CA LEU A 204 -35.50 16.85 -18.97
C LEU A 204 -36.95 16.83 -18.47
N THR A 205 -37.51 15.62 -18.32
CA THR A 205 -38.84 15.46 -17.74
C THR A 205 -38.73 15.50 -16.21
N GLY A 206 -39.44 16.39 -15.54
CA GLY A 206 -39.48 16.47 -14.09
C GLY A 206 -40.03 15.20 -13.45
N GLY A 207 -39.63 14.94 -12.22
CA GLY A 207 -40.09 13.80 -11.40
C GLY A 207 -39.43 12.47 -11.73
N GLN A 208 -38.23 12.44 -12.32
CA GLN A 208 -37.52 11.22 -12.71
C GLN A 208 -36.06 11.21 -12.28
N TRP A 209 -35.48 9.99 -12.22
CA TRP A 209 -34.04 9.75 -12.02
C TRP A 209 -33.30 9.81 -13.34
N TYR A 210 -32.18 10.53 -13.36
CA TYR A 210 -31.31 10.64 -14.50
C TYR A 210 -29.85 10.34 -14.11
N PRO A 211 -29.08 9.69 -15.00
CA PRO A 211 -27.64 9.61 -14.85
C PRO A 211 -27.02 11.02 -14.79
N TRP A 212 -26.02 11.19 -13.92
CA TRP A 212 -25.40 12.50 -13.68
C TRP A 212 -24.76 13.11 -14.96
N ASP A 213 -24.21 12.28 -15.83
CA ASP A 213 -23.64 12.69 -17.11
C ASP A 213 -24.63 13.42 -18.03
N GLN A 214 -25.91 13.08 -17.97
CA GLN A 214 -26.96 13.75 -18.73
C GLN A 214 -27.39 15.09 -18.13
N VAL A 215 -27.32 15.22 -16.82
CA VAL A 215 -27.84 16.38 -16.06
C VAL A 215 -26.75 17.45 -15.83
N GLN A 216 -25.49 17.08 -15.77
CA GLN A 216 -24.38 17.98 -15.41
C GLN A 216 -24.29 19.24 -16.29
N ASN A 217 -24.75 19.17 -17.54
CA ASN A 217 -24.74 20.28 -18.48
C ASN A 217 -26.06 21.09 -18.53
N VAL A 218 -27.08 20.64 -17.79
CA VAL A 218 -28.37 21.30 -17.73
C VAL A 218 -28.44 22.16 -16.48
N SER A 219 -28.07 23.45 -16.62
CA SER A 219 -27.97 24.39 -15.49
C SER A 219 -29.32 24.74 -14.86
N SER A 220 -30.42 24.54 -15.56
CA SER A 220 -31.81 24.81 -15.14
C SER A 220 -32.45 23.69 -14.35
N ALA A 221 -31.86 22.46 -14.34
CA ALA A 221 -32.43 21.31 -13.66
C ALA A 221 -32.41 21.50 -12.13
N VAL A 222 -33.58 21.36 -11.50
CA VAL A 222 -33.75 21.39 -10.05
C VAL A 222 -33.54 19.99 -9.50
N ILE A 223 -32.40 19.75 -8.83
CA ILE A 223 -32.02 18.48 -8.24
C ILE A 223 -32.38 18.50 -6.76
N THR A 224 -33.11 17.49 -6.29
CA THR A 224 -33.54 17.39 -4.88
C THR A 224 -32.96 16.18 -4.14
N ALA A 225 -32.54 15.14 -4.87
CA ALA A 225 -31.92 13.94 -4.29
C ALA A 225 -30.90 13.32 -5.26
N GLY A 226 -30.14 12.34 -4.78
CA GLY A 226 -29.21 11.58 -5.59
C GLY A 226 -28.42 10.53 -4.79
N ASP A 227 -27.78 9.61 -5.49
CA ASP A 227 -27.01 8.50 -4.93
C ASP A 227 -25.53 8.84 -4.69
N GLY A 228 -25.20 10.12 -4.60
CA GLY A 228 -23.83 10.60 -4.44
C GLY A 228 -23.12 10.07 -3.20
N MET A 229 -23.83 9.65 -2.16
CA MET A 229 -23.23 9.09 -0.93
C MET A 229 -22.45 7.78 -1.15
N ALA A 230 -22.63 7.11 -2.30
CA ALA A 230 -21.98 5.82 -2.59
C ALA A 230 -20.43 5.89 -2.50
N TRP A 231 -19.80 7.03 -2.84
CA TRP A 231 -18.35 7.17 -2.71
C TRP A 231 -17.83 6.98 -1.29
N ARG A 232 -18.64 7.29 -0.28
CA ARG A 232 -18.26 7.10 1.13
C ARG A 232 -18.21 5.61 1.48
N TRP A 233 -19.16 4.83 0.97
CA TRP A 233 -19.18 3.37 1.13
C TRP A 233 -18.00 2.72 0.41
N MET A 234 -17.65 3.19 -0.78
CA MET A 234 -16.47 2.71 -1.50
C MET A 234 -15.19 2.93 -0.68
N LEU A 235 -15.02 4.11 -0.08
CA LEU A 235 -13.84 4.41 0.73
C LEU A 235 -13.81 3.62 2.04
N VAL A 236 -14.91 3.53 2.78
CA VAL A 236 -14.93 2.87 4.10
C VAL A 236 -14.54 1.39 4.02
N LEU A 237 -14.83 0.72 2.91
CA LEU A 237 -14.49 -0.69 2.73
C LEU A 237 -12.98 -0.96 2.82
N ALA A 238 -12.12 0.02 2.51
CA ALA A 238 -10.68 -0.09 2.72
C ALA A 238 -10.28 -0.27 4.19
N THR A 239 -11.17 0.08 5.12
CA THR A 239 -10.94 -0.11 6.56
C THR A 239 -10.87 -1.60 6.93
N ILE A 240 -11.60 -2.47 6.22
CA ILE A 240 -11.63 -3.91 6.51
C ILE A 240 -10.23 -4.55 6.37
N PRO A 241 -9.54 -4.49 5.21
CA PRO A 241 -8.20 -5.05 5.10
C PRO A 241 -7.18 -4.31 5.99
N ALA A 242 -7.40 -3.03 6.32
CA ALA A 242 -6.54 -2.30 7.25
C ALA A 242 -6.64 -2.84 8.69
N ILE A 243 -7.84 -3.18 9.15
CA ILE A 243 -8.06 -3.85 10.44
C ILE A 243 -7.44 -5.25 10.42
N CYS A 244 -7.59 -5.99 9.32
CA CYS A 244 -6.96 -7.31 9.15
C CYS A 244 -5.43 -7.21 9.24
N LEU A 245 -4.81 -6.21 8.59
CA LEU A 245 -3.38 -5.93 8.72
C LEU A 245 -3.00 -5.64 10.17
N TRP A 246 -3.72 -4.74 10.83
CA TRP A 246 -3.40 -4.32 12.19
C TRP A 246 -3.53 -5.46 13.20
N LEU A 247 -4.59 -6.24 13.14
CA LEU A 247 -4.80 -7.42 13.99
C LEU A 247 -3.78 -8.52 13.67
N GLY A 248 -3.56 -8.81 12.39
CA GLY A 248 -2.61 -9.82 11.95
C GLY A 248 -1.17 -9.51 12.37
N MET A 249 -0.74 -8.26 12.21
CA MET A 249 0.61 -7.83 12.60
C MET A 249 0.83 -7.90 14.13
N ARG A 250 -0.19 -7.85 14.96
CA ARG A 250 -0.07 -8.09 16.40
C ARG A 250 0.37 -9.52 16.73
N LEU A 251 0.03 -10.46 15.86
CA LEU A 251 0.36 -11.88 16.01
C LEU A 251 1.75 -12.22 15.46
N MET A 252 2.37 -11.32 14.69
CA MET A 252 3.67 -11.53 14.05
C MET A 252 4.82 -11.18 14.98
N PRO A 253 5.99 -11.85 14.84
CA PRO A 253 7.21 -11.42 15.49
C PRO A 253 7.80 -10.18 14.83
N GLU A 254 8.70 -9.50 15.53
CA GLU A 254 9.56 -8.48 14.93
C GLU A 254 10.64 -9.14 14.06
N SER A 255 11.26 -8.36 13.18
CA SER A 255 12.37 -8.83 12.34
C SER A 255 13.56 -9.30 13.18
N GLY A 256 14.01 -10.54 12.95
CA GLY A 256 15.22 -11.07 13.61
C GLY A 256 16.47 -10.28 13.23
N ARG A 257 16.56 -9.78 11.98
CA ARG A 257 17.68 -8.93 11.55
C ARG A 257 17.67 -7.58 12.25
N TRP A 258 16.51 -7.00 12.47
CA TRP A 258 16.40 -5.75 13.22
C TRP A 258 16.85 -5.91 14.69
N TYR A 259 16.45 -7.00 15.35
CA TYR A 259 16.95 -7.28 16.71
C TYR A 259 18.48 -7.44 16.72
N ALA A 260 19.04 -8.16 15.76
CA ALA A 260 20.49 -8.35 15.66
C ALA A 260 21.23 -7.02 15.40
N SER A 261 20.68 -6.10 14.59
CA SER A 261 21.26 -4.77 14.38
C SER A 261 21.25 -3.87 15.62
N LYS A 262 20.51 -4.26 16.66
CA LYS A 262 20.49 -3.61 17.97
C LYS A 262 21.26 -4.44 19.03
N ASP A 263 22.10 -5.39 18.61
CA ASP A 263 22.85 -6.32 19.46
C ASP A 263 21.97 -7.19 20.39
N ARG A 264 20.68 -7.37 20.04
CA ARG A 264 19.67 -8.11 20.80
C ARG A 264 19.53 -9.53 20.25
N TYR A 265 20.59 -10.33 20.31
CA TYR A 265 20.64 -11.67 19.71
C TYR A 265 19.65 -12.67 20.32
N TYR A 266 19.39 -12.59 21.63
CA TYR A 266 18.40 -13.44 22.29
C TYR A 266 17.00 -13.27 21.67
N GLU A 267 16.54 -12.05 21.51
CA GLU A 267 15.24 -11.76 20.91
C GLU A 267 15.24 -12.05 19.39
N ALA A 268 16.37 -11.85 18.72
CA ALA A 268 16.52 -12.21 17.31
C ALA A 268 16.29 -13.71 17.08
N ILE A 269 16.94 -14.56 17.88
CA ILE A 269 16.79 -16.01 17.85
C ILE A 269 15.36 -16.42 18.19
N GLY A 270 14.79 -15.86 19.25
CA GLY A 270 13.41 -16.12 19.65
C GLY A 270 12.39 -15.77 18.57
N ALA A 271 12.58 -14.67 17.86
CA ALA A 271 11.73 -14.24 16.74
C ALA A 271 11.88 -15.18 15.52
N LEU A 272 13.10 -15.55 15.15
CA LEU A 272 13.37 -16.45 14.05
C LEU A 272 12.82 -17.86 14.31
N LYS A 273 12.96 -18.39 15.53
CA LYS A 273 12.39 -19.70 15.92
C LYS A 273 10.87 -19.79 15.75
N ARG A 274 10.16 -18.68 15.74
CA ARG A 274 8.70 -18.65 15.47
C ARG A 274 8.35 -18.93 14.01
N ILE A 275 9.27 -18.63 13.09
CA ILE A 275 8.98 -18.58 11.63
C ILE A 275 9.78 -19.68 10.92
N ARG A 276 10.94 -20.09 11.44
CA ARG A 276 11.82 -21.07 10.80
C ARG A 276 11.34 -22.51 11.00
N ASP A 277 11.51 -23.31 9.98
CA ASP A 277 11.31 -24.75 10.06
C ASP A 277 12.64 -25.42 10.46
N PRO A 278 12.73 -26.05 11.65
CA PRO A 278 13.97 -26.68 12.11
C PRO A 278 14.50 -27.78 11.18
N LYS A 279 13.65 -28.33 10.30
CA LYS A 279 14.03 -29.39 9.35
C LYS A 279 14.64 -28.83 8.07
N LEU A 280 14.31 -27.59 7.71
CA LEU A 280 14.67 -26.99 6.43
C LEU A 280 15.65 -25.83 6.57
N ASP A 281 15.66 -25.16 7.72
CA ASP A 281 16.38 -23.91 7.95
C ASP A 281 17.45 -24.11 9.04
N ASN A 282 18.72 -23.85 8.72
CA ASN A 282 19.82 -23.87 9.70
C ASN A 282 19.91 -22.51 10.39
N LEU A 283 19.29 -22.42 11.56
CA LEU A 283 19.19 -21.16 12.31
C LEU A 283 20.55 -20.68 12.83
N SER A 284 21.42 -21.61 13.24
CA SER A 284 22.76 -21.25 13.76
C SER A 284 23.62 -20.58 12.68
N GLU A 285 23.56 -21.12 11.47
CA GLU A 285 24.27 -20.55 10.33
C GLU A 285 23.68 -19.18 9.91
N GLU A 286 22.34 -19.05 9.91
CA GLU A 286 21.66 -17.79 9.59
C GLU A 286 22.03 -16.69 10.58
N ILE A 287 22.05 -16.97 11.88
CA ILE A 287 22.43 -16.00 12.90
C ILE A 287 23.92 -15.64 12.79
N ALA A 288 24.80 -16.61 12.51
CA ALA A 288 26.22 -16.34 12.31
C ALA A 288 26.45 -15.42 11.10
N GLN A 289 25.76 -15.67 9.97
CA GLN A 289 25.81 -14.80 8.80
C GLN A 289 25.30 -13.37 9.09
N ILE A 290 24.22 -13.23 9.86
CA ILE A 290 23.70 -11.92 10.26
C ILE A 290 24.71 -11.19 11.12
N ALA A 291 25.32 -11.86 12.09
CA ALA A 291 26.34 -11.27 12.98
C ALA A 291 27.59 -10.85 12.19
N GLU A 292 28.05 -11.67 11.24
CA GLU A 292 29.20 -11.34 10.39
C GLU A 292 28.92 -10.11 9.50
N LEU A 293 27.74 -10.05 8.87
CA LEU A 293 27.33 -8.89 8.08
C LEU A 293 27.32 -7.62 8.90
N GLN A 294 26.77 -7.69 10.13
CA GLN A 294 26.73 -6.56 11.05
C GLN A 294 28.12 -6.09 11.45
N GLN A 295 29.05 -7.02 11.71
CA GLN A 295 30.44 -6.67 12.01
C GLN A 295 31.13 -5.96 10.84
N ARG A 296 30.86 -6.40 9.61
CA ARG A 296 31.40 -5.76 8.40
C ARG A 296 30.84 -4.35 8.21
N GLU A 297 29.54 -4.15 8.45
CA GLU A 297 28.88 -2.84 8.37
C GLU A 297 29.45 -1.87 9.39
N ASP A 298 29.63 -2.31 10.64
CA ASP A 298 30.21 -1.48 11.69
C ASP A 298 31.68 -1.12 11.43
N ALA A 299 32.46 -2.08 10.91
CA ALA A 299 33.85 -1.84 10.53
C ALA A 299 33.99 -0.82 9.40
N GLN A 300 33.02 -0.76 8.46
CA GLN A 300 33.01 0.22 7.38
C GLN A 300 32.47 1.60 7.81
N GLY A 301 31.89 1.69 9.00
CA GLY A 301 31.23 2.88 9.54
C GLY A 301 29.93 3.24 8.80
N HIS A 302 29.11 4.05 9.46
CA HIS A 302 27.84 4.46 8.88
C HIS A 302 28.01 5.27 7.59
N TRP A 303 27.41 4.77 6.51
CA TRP A 303 27.37 5.47 5.24
C TRP A 303 26.30 6.58 5.30
N SER A 304 26.76 7.83 5.34
CA SER A 304 25.85 8.97 5.17
C SER A 304 25.43 9.12 3.71
N LEU A 305 24.28 9.74 3.45
CA LEU A 305 23.82 10.08 2.08
C LEU A 305 24.88 10.85 1.29
N ARG A 306 25.62 11.76 1.97
CA ARG A 306 26.71 12.53 1.36
C ARG A 306 27.86 11.62 0.93
N ARG A 307 28.24 10.62 1.74
CA ARG A 307 29.27 9.63 1.42
C ARG A 307 28.81 8.73 0.27
N THR A 308 27.58 8.27 0.29
CA THR A 308 26.98 7.47 -0.79
C THR A 308 27.02 8.22 -2.13
N ALA A 309 26.69 9.50 -2.15
CA ALA A 309 26.74 10.34 -3.35
C ALA A 309 28.16 10.69 -3.81
N SER A 310 29.16 10.66 -2.92
CA SER A 310 30.56 10.98 -3.25
C SER A 310 31.28 9.82 -3.96
N VAL A 311 30.87 8.57 -3.74
CA VAL A 311 31.48 7.39 -4.35
C VAL A 311 30.87 7.14 -5.74
N ALA A 312 31.72 7.09 -6.76
CA ALA A 312 31.28 7.09 -8.17
C ALA A 312 30.34 5.91 -8.54
N TRP A 313 30.63 4.70 -8.08
CA TRP A 313 29.81 3.52 -8.40
C TRP A 313 28.45 3.53 -7.68
N THR A 314 28.40 3.96 -6.41
CA THR A 314 27.15 4.12 -5.64
C THR A 314 26.28 5.22 -6.23
N ARG A 315 26.87 6.36 -6.61
CA ARG A 315 26.17 7.44 -7.31
C ARG A 315 25.57 6.96 -8.63
N ARG A 316 26.31 6.15 -9.42
CA ARG A 316 25.80 5.58 -10.68
C ARG A 316 24.60 4.66 -10.43
N LEU A 317 24.67 3.78 -9.42
CA LEU A 317 23.54 2.91 -9.06
C LEU A 317 22.34 3.71 -8.57
N LEU A 318 22.56 4.73 -7.75
CA LEU A 318 21.51 5.62 -7.28
C LEU A 318 20.81 6.34 -8.45
N LEU A 319 21.59 6.90 -9.39
CA LEU A 319 21.05 7.57 -10.57
C LEU A 319 20.24 6.61 -11.47
N ILE A 320 20.71 5.38 -11.65
CA ILE A 320 19.98 4.36 -12.41
C ILE A 320 18.68 4.02 -11.70
N GLY A 321 18.71 3.76 -10.39
CA GLY A 321 17.51 3.42 -9.62
C GLY A 321 16.46 4.55 -9.60
N VAL A 322 16.91 5.79 -9.34
CA VAL A 322 16.04 6.97 -9.39
C VAL A 322 15.51 7.21 -10.80
N GLY A 323 16.38 7.08 -11.82
CA GLY A 323 16.00 7.23 -13.22
C GLY A 323 14.92 6.24 -13.62
N LEU A 324 15.09 4.95 -13.32
CA LEU A 324 14.08 3.91 -13.59
C LEU A 324 12.74 4.23 -12.91
N ALA A 325 12.76 4.60 -11.61
CA ALA A 325 11.55 4.96 -10.88
C ALA A 325 10.87 6.20 -11.47
N CYS A 326 11.63 7.22 -11.90
CA CYS A 326 11.09 8.40 -12.56
C CYS A 326 10.47 8.04 -13.92
N PHE A 327 11.15 7.26 -14.74
CA PHE A 327 10.60 6.84 -16.04
C PHE A 327 9.34 6.00 -15.88
N ASP A 328 9.30 5.08 -14.92
CA ASP A 328 8.11 4.30 -14.60
C ASP A 328 6.91 5.21 -14.30
N GLN A 329 7.07 6.22 -13.45
CA GLN A 329 5.99 7.17 -13.14
C GLN A 329 5.64 8.08 -14.32
N LEU A 330 6.63 8.47 -15.15
CA LEU A 330 6.41 9.31 -16.35
C LEU A 330 5.66 8.58 -17.47
N THR A 331 5.54 7.25 -17.44
CA THR A 331 4.63 6.51 -18.35
C THR A 331 3.19 6.93 -18.20
N GLY A 332 2.81 7.54 -17.07
CA GLY A 332 1.45 7.99 -16.80
C GLY A 332 0.48 6.86 -16.45
N ILE A 333 0.97 5.64 -16.16
CA ILE A 333 0.11 4.49 -15.88
C ILE A 333 -0.82 4.77 -14.70
N ASN A 334 -0.33 5.41 -13.64
CA ASN A 334 -1.15 5.77 -12.51
C ASN A 334 -2.26 6.75 -12.89
N THR A 335 -1.94 7.76 -13.74
CA THR A 335 -2.93 8.71 -14.27
C THR A 335 -3.99 7.98 -15.08
N ALA A 336 -3.59 7.08 -15.98
CA ALA A 336 -4.52 6.27 -16.74
C ALA A 336 -5.46 5.45 -15.86
N MET A 337 -4.93 4.81 -14.81
CA MET A 337 -5.72 4.02 -13.85
C MET A 337 -6.71 4.87 -13.03
N TYR A 338 -6.30 6.04 -12.58
CA TYR A 338 -7.16 6.96 -11.82
C TYR A 338 -8.32 7.51 -12.66
N TYR A 339 -8.03 7.88 -13.92
CA TYR A 339 -8.99 8.58 -14.80
C TYR A 339 -9.64 7.68 -15.85
N LEU A 340 -9.42 6.36 -15.78
CA LEU A 340 -9.97 5.42 -16.78
C LEU A 340 -11.49 5.52 -16.92
N PRO A 341 -12.32 5.62 -15.85
CA PRO A 341 -13.75 5.82 -16.01
C PRO A 341 -14.11 7.11 -16.75
N LYS A 342 -13.35 8.18 -16.51
CA LYS A 342 -13.56 9.46 -17.20
C LYS A 342 -13.17 9.39 -18.69
N ILE A 343 -12.08 8.66 -18.99
CA ILE A 343 -11.64 8.42 -20.37
C ILE A 343 -12.71 7.59 -21.12
N LEU A 344 -13.26 6.56 -20.48
CA LEU A 344 -14.31 5.74 -21.06
C LEU A 344 -15.62 6.52 -21.22
N ALA A 345 -15.99 7.37 -20.27
CA ALA A 345 -17.13 8.25 -20.39
C ALA A 345 -16.98 9.25 -21.56
N ALA A 346 -15.77 9.80 -21.76
CA ALA A 346 -15.47 10.65 -22.93
C ALA A 346 -15.53 9.89 -24.26
N ALA A 347 -15.34 8.57 -24.25
CA ALA A 347 -15.50 7.68 -25.40
C ALA A 347 -16.97 7.27 -25.65
N GLY A 348 -17.92 7.76 -24.82
CA GLY A 348 -19.36 7.54 -25.01
C GLY A 348 -19.97 6.44 -24.15
N PHE A 349 -19.22 5.86 -23.20
CA PHE A 349 -19.77 4.92 -22.23
C PHE A 349 -20.48 5.66 -21.08
N SER A 350 -21.51 5.06 -20.50
CA SER A 350 -22.14 5.63 -19.31
C SER A 350 -21.15 5.61 -18.12
N ALA A 351 -21.36 6.49 -17.15
CA ALA A 351 -20.50 6.50 -15.93
C ALA A 351 -20.56 5.16 -15.18
N ALA A 352 -21.72 4.51 -15.12
CA ALA A 352 -21.91 3.20 -14.50
C ALA A 352 -21.16 2.09 -15.25
N ASP A 353 -21.27 2.07 -16.59
CA ASP A 353 -20.54 1.10 -17.44
C ASP A 353 -19.02 1.31 -17.32
N SER A 354 -18.56 2.56 -17.28
CA SER A 354 -17.16 2.92 -17.14
C SER A 354 -16.56 2.40 -15.83
N ILE A 355 -17.30 2.47 -14.72
CA ILE A 355 -16.89 1.90 -13.43
C ILE A 355 -16.80 0.38 -13.52
N THR A 356 -17.75 -0.27 -14.21
CA THR A 356 -17.78 -1.72 -14.37
C THR A 356 -16.66 -2.23 -15.27
N LEU A 357 -16.37 -1.53 -16.38
CA LEU A 357 -15.28 -1.87 -17.30
C LEU A 357 -13.89 -1.80 -16.65
N ASN A 358 -13.74 -0.97 -15.61
CA ASN A 358 -12.50 -0.97 -14.81
C ASN A 358 -12.16 -2.34 -14.18
N VAL A 359 -13.16 -3.16 -13.88
CA VAL A 359 -12.94 -4.51 -13.35
C VAL A 359 -12.18 -5.38 -14.35
N ILE A 360 -12.51 -5.26 -15.63
CA ILE A 360 -11.83 -6.01 -16.71
C ILE A 360 -10.36 -5.59 -16.79
N THR A 361 -10.09 -4.28 -16.72
CA THR A 361 -8.71 -3.75 -16.70
C THR A 361 -7.93 -4.27 -15.49
N GLY A 362 -8.53 -4.24 -14.31
CA GLY A 362 -7.94 -4.80 -13.09
C GLY A 362 -7.70 -6.31 -13.18
N ALA A 363 -8.62 -7.06 -13.77
CA ALA A 363 -8.49 -8.51 -13.97
C ALA A 363 -7.32 -8.85 -14.93
N VAL A 364 -7.19 -8.12 -16.03
CA VAL A 364 -6.08 -8.28 -16.98
C VAL A 364 -4.75 -7.94 -16.33
N ALA A 365 -4.69 -6.83 -15.58
CA ALA A 365 -3.49 -6.43 -14.84
C ALA A 365 -3.11 -7.49 -13.78
N CYS A 366 -4.09 -8.02 -13.05
CA CYS A 366 -3.88 -9.07 -12.05
C CYS A 366 -3.40 -10.38 -12.69
N ALA A 367 -3.97 -10.77 -13.83
CA ALA A 367 -3.50 -11.94 -14.61
C ALA A 367 -2.06 -11.75 -15.10
N GLY A 368 -1.73 -10.56 -15.61
CA GLY A 368 -0.37 -10.21 -16.04
C GLY A 368 0.63 -10.24 -14.88
N ALA A 369 0.28 -9.68 -13.72
CA ALA A 369 1.11 -9.71 -12.51
C ALA A 369 1.29 -11.15 -11.98
N GLY A 370 0.24 -11.98 -12.02
CA GLY A 370 0.31 -13.41 -11.66
C GLY A 370 1.22 -14.19 -12.59
N PHE A 371 1.14 -13.92 -13.88
CA PHE A 371 2.05 -14.53 -14.88
C PHE A 371 3.49 -14.06 -14.65
N GLY A 372 3.72 -12.78 -14.34
CA GLY A 372 5.03 -12.24 -13.96
C GLY A 372 5.59 -12.92 -12.71
N LEU A 373 4.76 -13.14 -11.68
CA LEU A 373 5.15 -13.88 -10.47
C LEU A 373 5.59 -15.31 -10.80
N TYR A 374 4.86 -16.00 -11.70
CA TYR A 374 5.23 -17.32 -12.18
C TYR A 374 6.57 -17.31 -12.93
N LEU A 375 6.78 -16.37 -13.84
CA LEU A 375 8.03 -16.23 -14.59
C LEU A 375 9.23 -15.96 -13.68
N VAL A 376 9.11 -15.05 -12.71
CA VAL A 376 10.18 -14.75 -11.73
C VAL A 376 10.56 -15.98 -10.90
N SER A 377 9.61 -16.89 -10.67
CA SER A 377 9.89 -18.15 -9.95
C SER A 377 10.65 -19.20 -10.80
N LYS A 378 10.60 -19.10 -12.12
CA LYS A 378 11.14 -20.10 -13.07
C LYS A 378 12.36 -19.61 -13.85
N LEU A 379 12.42 -18.32 -14.15
CA LEU A 379 13.46 -17.73 -15.00
C LEU A 379 14.43 -16.85 -14.18
N ALA A 380 15.65 -16.70 -14.69
CA ALA A 380 16.57 -15.74 -14.11
C ALA A 380 16.03 -14.30 -14.29
N ARG A 381 16.10 -13.49 -13.24
CA ARG A 381 15.56 -12.11 -13.21
C ARG A 381 15.99 -11.24 -14.40
N ARG A 382 17.19 -11.49 -14.93
CA ARG A 382 17.74 -10.77 -16.09
C ARG A 382 16.96 -10.97 -17.39
N HIS A 383 16.17 -12.05 -17.50
CA HIS A 383 15.39 -12.39 -18.69
C HIS A 383 13.89 -12.01 -18.55
N VAL A 384 13.48 -11.56 -17.37
CA VAL A 384 12.10 -11.18 -17.06
C VAL A 384 11.90 -9.65 -17.08
N GLY A 385 12.99 -8.90 -16.83
CA GLY A 385 13.00 -7.43 -16.80
C GLY A 385 13.23 -6.77 -18.15
#